data_d05cc38c2e279bf09f2a9f85a15b92e8
#
_entry.id   d05cc38c2e279bf09f2a9f85a15b92e8
#
_cell.length_a   1.000
_cell.length_b   1.000
_cell.length_c   1.000
_cell.angle_alpha   90.00
_cell.angle_beta   90.00
_cell.angle_gamma   90.00
#
_symmetry.space_group_name_H-M   'P 1'
#
loop_
_entity.id
_entity.type
_entity.pdbx_description
1 polymer ?
#
loop_
_entity_poly.entity_id
_entity_poly.type
_entity_poly.pdbx_seq_one_letter_code
_entity_poly.pdbx_strand_id
1 'polypeptide(L)'
;MKFQFREKKVKLPGNVHAYAEKKVMKLERFFDEDAEALIVFSVEKNRNQVELTVHGAGTWFRASESTSDMFASIDAAVATIEGQIRKNKTRLARRLKQDAFVRSVQEETSFVVDTEEDLSIVRSKKFYFKPMTREEAVMQMNLLNHNFFAFRDEDNGGTFAVVYKRNDGGYGLIDDTE
;
A
#
# COMPACT_ATOMS: atom_id res chain seq x y z
N MET A 1 -13.81 9.21 1.04
CA MET A 1 -12.99 7.98 0.85
C MET A 1 -13.80 6.92 0.12
N LYS A 2 -13.24 6.26 -0.91
CA LYS A 2 -13.87 5.14 -1.62
C LYS A 2 -13.40 3.82 -1.03
N PHE A 3 -14.30 2.85 -0.87
CA PHE A 3 -14.00 1.54 -0.29
C PHE A 3 -14.11 0.42 -1.29
N GLN A 4 -13.15 -0.50 -1.27
CA GLN A 4 -13.20 -1.78 -1.96
C GLN A 4 -12.95 -2.89 -0.97
N PHE A 5 -13.81 -3.93 -0.99
CA PHE A 5 -13.68 -5.10 -0.12
C PHE A 5 -13.38 -6.33 -0.96
N ARG A 6 -12.49 -7.19 -0.46
CA ARG A 6 -12.19 -8.49 -1.05
C ARG A 6 -12.11 -9.56 0.03
N GLU A 7 -12.70 -10.69 -0.26
CA GLU A 7 -12.69 -11.87 0.60
C GLU A 7 -11.88 -12.97 -0.09
N LYS A 8 -10.82 -13.46 0.56
CA LYS A 8 -10.00 -14.57 0.07
C LYS A 8 -10.35 -15.84 0.86
N LYS A 9 -10.99 -16.81 0.22
CA LYS A 9 -11.34 -18.11 0.81
C LYS A 9 -12.17 -18.02 2.11
N VAL A 10 -12.91 -16.94 2.31
CA VAL A 10 -13.79 -16.71 3.44
C VAL A 10 -15.02 -15.94 2.98
N LYS A 11 -16.18 -16.25 3.55
CA LYS A 11 -17.39 -15.40 3.43
C LYS A 11 -17.64 -14.76 4.79
N LEU A 12 -17.70 -13.46 4.84
CA LEU A 12 -17.89 -12.71 6.08
C LEU A 12 -19.31 -12.16 6.16
N PRO A 13 -19.90 -12.10 7.37
CA PRO A 13 -21.16 -11.41 7.59
C PRO A 13 -21.03 -9.91 7.29
N GLY A 14 -22.10 -9.29 6.79
CA GLY A 14 -22.11 -7.87 6.41
C GLY A 14 -21.75 -6.89 7.54
N ASN A 15 -21.93 -7.30 8.81
CA ASN A 15 -21.51 -6.49 9.95
C ASN A 15 -20.00 -6.30 10.04
N VAL A 16 -19.19 -7.22 9.48
CA VAL A 16 -17.73 -7.10 9.44
C VAL A 16 -17.32 -6.00 8.46
N HIS A 17 -17.96 -5.97 7.28
CA HIS A 17 -17.72 -4.91 6.28
C HIS A 17 -18.11 -3.54 6.84
N ALA A 18 -19.31 -3.43 7.43
CA ALA A 18 -19.78 -2.17 8.04
C ALA A 18 -18.84 -1.70 9.17
N TYR A 19 -18.31 -2.64 9.97
CA TYR A 19 -17.34 -2.33 11.01
C TYR A 19 -16.03 -1.82 10.42
N ALA A 20 -15.49 -2.52 9.42
CA ALA A 20 -14.26 -2.12 8.75
C ALA A 20 -14.39 -0.74 8.11
N GLU A 21 -15.47 -0.49 7.38
CA GLU A 21 -15.77 0.81 6.79
C GLU A 21 -15.79 1.92 7.85
N LYS A 22 -16.54 1.73 8.94
CA LYS A 22 -16.63 2.68 10.05
C LYS A 22 -15.27 2.98 10.69
N LYS A 23 -14.39 1.97 10.80
CA LYS A 23 -13.06 2.15 11.40
C LYS A 23 -12.07 2.82 10.44
N VAL A 24 -12.05 2.38 9.18
CA VAL A 24 -11.16 2.94 8.15
C VAL A 24 -11.57 4.37 7.79
N MET A 25 -12.87 4.71 7.81
CA MET A 25 -13.37 6.07 7.60
C MET A 25 -12.72 7.10 8.53
N LYS A 26 -12.27 6.71 9.72
CA LYS A 26 -11.55 7.60 10.64
C LYS A 26 -10.21 8.10 10.08
N LEU A 27 -9.63 7.37 9.12
CA LEU A 27 -8.40 7.78 8.46
C LEU A 27 -8.63 8.90 7.44
N GLU A 28 -9.87 9.12 6.99
CA GLU A 28 -10.23 10.17 6.01
C GLU A 28 -9.76 11.57 6.45
N ARG A 29 -9.77 11.83 7.76
CA ARG A 29 -9.26 13.10 8.35
C ARG A 29 -7.79 13.43 8.02
N PHE A 30 -7.04 12.45 7.52
CA PHE A 30 -5.63 12.62 7.15
C PHE A 30 -5.42 12.79 5.64
N PHE A 31 -6.49 12.59 4.85
CA PHE A 31 -6.45 12.63 3.40
C PHE A 31 -7.51 13.58 2.87
N ASP A 32 -7.28 14.10 1.68
CA ASP A 32 -8.30 14.85 0.94
C ASP A 32 -9.37 13.89 0.37
N GLU A 33 -10.41 14.43 -0.26
CA GLU A 33 -11.64 13.71 -0.67
C GLU A 33 -11.41 12.50 -1.59
N ASP A 34 -10.29 12.42 -2.30
CA ASP A 34 -9.98 11.37 -3.29
C ASP A 34 -9.28 10.12 -2.70
N ALA A 35 -9.25 9.94 -1.39
CA ALA A 35 -8.62 8.76 -0.80
C ALA A 35 -9.40 7.47 -1.09
N GLU A 36 -8.68 6.39 -1.38
CA GLU A 36 -9.21 5.07 -1.66
C GLU A 36 -8.66 4.04 -0.65
N ALA A 37 -9.52 3.14 -0.20
CA ALA A 37 -9.16 2.07 0.73
C ALA A 37 -9.56 0.70 0.16
N LEU A 38 -8.59 -0.20 0.05
CA LEU A 38 -8.80 -1.60 -0.27
C LEU A 38 -8.60 -2.44 0.99
N ILE A 39 -9.63 -3.19 1.38
CA ILE A 39 -9.60 -4.08 2.55
C ILE A 39 -9.73 -5.52 2.06
N VAL A 40 -8.73 -6.33 2.34
CA VAL A 40 -8.72 -7.75 1.98
C VAL A 40 -8.78 -8.59 3.26
N PHE A 41 -9.78 -9.45 3.33
CA PHE A 41 -9.98 -10.38 4.44
C PHE A 41 -9.57 -11.79 4.03
N SER A 42 -8.87 -12.48 4.93
CA SER A 42 -8.56 -13.90 4.78
C SER A 42 -8.54 -14.62 6.14
N VAL A 43 -8.70 -15.91 6.11
CA VAL A 43 -8.54 -16.76 7.29
C VAL A 43 -7.56 -17.87 6.95
N GLU A 44 -6.44 -17.91 7.68
CA GLU A 44 -5.41 -18.92 7.51
C GLU A 44 -5.06 -19.54 8.86
N LYS A 45 -5.01 -20.88 8.93
CA LYS A 45 -4.63 -21.61 10.14
C LYS A 45 -5.36 -21.10 11.40
N ASN A 46 -6.67 -20.86 11.28
CA ASN A 46 -7.53 -20.34 12.34
C ASN A 46 -7.16 -18.92 12.84
N ARG A 47 -6.45 -18.14 12.03
CA ARG A 47 -6.18 -16.72 12.28
C ARG A 47 -6.90 -15.85 11.25
N ASN A 48 -7.49 -14.79 11.74
CA ASN A 48 -8.18 -13.80 10.92
C ASN A 48 -7.17 -12.75 10.48
N GLN A 49 -6.92 -12.67 9.19
CA GLN A 49 -5.97 -11.71 8.62
C GLN A 49 -6.72 -10.60 7.88
N VAL A 50 -6.29 -9.38 8.12
CA VAL A 50 -6.76 -8.18 7.42
C VAL A 50 -5.57 -7.49 6.79
N GLU A 51 -5.64 -7.29 5.47
CA GLU A 51 -4.71 -6.46 4.73
C GLU A 51 -5.46 -5.17 4.34
N LEU A 52 -5.02 -4.06 4.86
CA LEU A 52 -5.55 -2.73 4.57
C LEU A 52 -4.55 -1.95 3.74
N THR A 53 -4.97 -1.53 2.56
CA THR A 53 -4.20 -0.62 1.70
C THR A 53 -4.99 0.68 1.56
N VAL A 54 -4.37 1.80 1.85
CA VAL A 54 -4.95 3.13 1.68
C VAL A 54 -4.08 3.93 0.71
N HIS A 55 -4.71 4.51 -0.29
CA HIS A 55 -4.08 5.45 -1.21
C HIS A 55 -4.67 6.83 -0.98
N GLY A 56 -3.84 7.82 -0.75
CA GLY A 56 -4.26 9.20 -0.58
C GLY A 56 -3.07 10.14 -0.56
N ALA A 57 -3.25 11.37 -1.03
CA ALA A 57 -2.18 12.35 -1.13
C ALA A 57 -0.95 11.83 -1.92
N GLY A 58 -1.17 11.09 -3.02
CA GLY A 58 -0.10 10.51 -3.83
C GLY A 58 0.75 9.45 -3.12
N THR A 59 0.33 8.97 -1.95
CA THR A 59 1.08 8.04 -1.11
C THR A 59 0.26 6.79 -0.83
N TRP A 60 0.92 5.64 -0.87
CA TRP A 60 0.34 4.35 -0.51
C TRP A 60 0.74 3.96 0.90
N PHE A 61 -0.24 3.54 1.69
CA PHE A 61 -0.06 2.99 3.03
C PHE A 61 -0.57 1.57 3.02
N ARG A 62 0.14 0.64 3.66
CA ARG A 62 -0.30 -0.75 3.77
C ARG A 62 0.00 -1.31 5.14
N ALA A 63 -0.97 -2.03 5.70
CA ALA A 63 -0.83 -2.82 6.90
C ALA A 63 -1.40 -4.22 6.69
N SER A 64 -0.74 -5.23 7.25
CA SER A 64 -1.23 -6.61 7.27
C SER A 64 -1.16 -7.11 8.70
N GLU A 65 -2.33 -7.40 9.28
CA GLU A 65 -2.46 -7.79 10.68
C GLU A 65 -3.21 -9.11 10.79
N SER A 66 -2.83 -9.92 11.76
CA SER A 66 -3.40 -11.26 11.94
C SER A 66 -3.58 -11.57 13.41
N THR A 67 -4.86 -11.77 13.82
CA THR A 67 -5.24 -12.10 15.20
C THR A 67 -6.22 -13.27 15.23
N SER A 68 -6.65 -13.66 16.42
CA SER A 68 -7.71 -14.66 16.61
C SER A 68 -9.12 -14.13 16.33
N ASP A 69 -9.29 -12.81 16.22
CA ASP A 69 -10.57 -12.14 15.99
C ASP A 69 -10.49 -11.16 14.81
N MET A 70 -11.47 -11.19 13.91
CA MET A 70 -11.49 -10.35 12.71
C MET A 70 -11.62 -8.87 13.05
N PHE A 71 -12.43 -8.53 14.06
CA PHE A 71 -12.60 -7.13 14.49
C PHE A 71 -11.31 -6.57 15.08
N ALA A 72 -10.60 -7.37 15.89
CA ALA A 72 -9.30 -7.01 16.43
C ALA A 72 -8.26 -6.84 15.33
N SER A 73 -8.27 -7.67 14.28
CA SER A 73 -7.38 -7.53 13.12
C SER A 73 -7.65 -6.25 12.34
N ILE A 74 -8.93 -5.86 12.17
CA ILE A 74 -9.31 -4.58 11.56
C ILE A 74 -8.77 -3.41 12.38
N ASP A 75 -8.99 -3.42 13.70
CA ASP A 75 -8.53 -2.34 14.59
C ASP A 75 -7.01 -2.20 14.58
N ALA A 76 -6.28 -3.31 14.59
CA ALA A 76 -4.83 -3.33 14.50
C ALA A 76 -4.32 -2.76 13.16
N ALA A 77 -4.94 -3.15 12.04
CA ALA A 77 -4.58 -2.64 10.72
C ALA A 77 -4.78 -1.11 10.62
N VAL A 78 -5.91 -0.61 11.13
CA VAL A 78 -6.19 0.83 11.17
C VAL A 78 -5.19 1.57 12.04
N ALA A 79 -4.87 1.04 13.23
CA ALA A 79 -3.89 1.64 14.14
C ALA A 79 -2.48 1.68 13.52
N THR A 80 -2.08 0.63 12.80
CA THR A 80 -0.80 0.58 12.08
C THR A 80 -0.73 1.65 11.00
N ILE A 81 -1.77 1.80 10.16
CA ILE A 81 -1.85 2.85 9.13
C ILE A 81 -1.80 4.24 9.78
N GLU A 82 -2.60 4.47 10.83
CA GLU A 82 -2.59 5.75 11.56
C GLU A 82 -1.19 6.09 12.10
N GLY A 83 -0.48 5.10 12.65
CA GLY A 83 0.90 5.24 13.10
C GLY A 83 1.87 5.61 11.96
N GLN A 84 1.73 4.99 10.79
CA GLN A 84 2.52 5.29 9.59
C GLN A 84 2.28 6.74 9.14
N ILE A 85 1.02 7.18 9.07
CA ILE A 85 0.65 8.55 8.68
C ILE A 85 1.26 9.57 9.63
N ARG A 86 1.13 9.35 10.95
CA ARG A 86 1.68 10.26 11.98
C ARG A 86 3.19 10.39 11.90
N LYS A 87 3.92 9.28 11.71
CA LYS A 87 5.38 9.29 11.55
C LYS A 87 5.84 10.05 10.31
N ASN A 88 5.03 10.07 9.27
CA ASN A 88 5.38 10.68 7.98
C ASN A 88 4.66 12.02 7.72
N LYS A 89 4.00 12.60 8.73
CA LYS A 89 3.15 13.79 8.59
C LYS A 89 3.84 14.96 7.88
N THR A 90 5.10 15.24 8.18
CA THR A 90 5.84 16.36 7.56
C THR A 90 6.14 16.11 6.08
N ARG A 91 6.49 14.87 5.72
CA ARG A 91 6.74 14.46 4.33
C ARG A 91 5.45 14.44 3.51
N LEU A 92 4.35 13.96 4.11
CA LEU A 92 3.01 14.00 3.52
C LEU A 92 2.56 15.44 3.22
N ALA A 93 2.74 16.36 4.17
CA ALA A 93 2.37 17.77 3.99
C ALA A 93 3.15 18.46 2.87
N ARG A 94 4.40 18.06 2.60
CA ARG A 94 5.15 18.56 1.44
C ARG A 94 4.55 18.07 0.12
N ARG A 95 4.17 16.79 0.02
CA ARG A 95 3.55 16.22 -1.19
C ARG A 95 2.18 16.81 -1.48
N LEU A 96 1.33 16.99 -0.46
CA LEU A 96 0.02 17.65 -0.62
C LEU A 96 0.13 19.04 -1.26
N LYS A 97 1.23 19.76 -0.99
CA LYS A 97 1.50 21.06 -1.64
C LYS A 97 1.98 20.94 -3.09
N GLN A 98 2.61 19.83 -3.46
CA GLN A 98 3.13 19.58 -4.82
C GLN A 98 2.10 18.90 -5.73
N ASP A 99 1.24 18.02 -5.20
CA ASP A 99 0.25 17.25 -5.98
C ASP A 99 -0.99 18.06 -6.42
N ALA A 100 -1.12 19.31 -5.99
CA ALA A 100 -2.17 20.23 -6.49
C ALA A 100 -2.09 20.45 -8.03
N PHE A 101 -1.08 19.93 -8.71
CA PHE A 101 -0.84 20.14 -10.15
C PHE A 101 -0.98 18.91 -11.05
N VAL A 102 -1.21 17.68 -10.55
CA VAL A 102 -1.30 16.50 -11.44
C VAL A 102 -2.45 15.56 -11.05
N ARG A 103 -3.51 15.55 -11.86
CA ARG A 103 -4.65 14.62 -11.79
C ARG A 103 -4.42 13.34 -12.60
N SER A 104 -4.70 12.21 -11.95
CA SER A 104 -5.33 10.94 -12.38
C SER A 104 -4.75 10.10 -13.53
N VAL A 105 -4.49 8.84 -13.21
CA VAL A 105 -4.80 7.70 -14.10
C VAL A 105 -5.31 6.53 -13.25
N GLN A 106 -6.46 5.97 -13.64
CA GLN A 106 -7.15 4.83 -13.01
C GLN A 106 -6.45 3.50 -13.30
N GLU A 107 -6.40 2.63 -12.31
CA GLU A 107 -5.95 1.24 -12.47
C GLU A 107 -7.09 0.26 -12.20
N GLU A 108 -7.38 -0.59 -13.20
CA GLU A 108 -8.20 -1.79 -13.03
C GLU A 108 -7.30 -2.98 -12.64
N THR A 109 -7.63 -3.65 -11.55
CA THR A 109 -6.92 -4.87 -11.12
C THR A 109 -7.84 -6.08 -11.15
N SER A 110 -7.58 -7.03 -12.05
CA SER A 110 -8.14 -8.38 -12.02
C SER A 110 -7.13 -9.37 -11.44
N PHE A 111 -7.61 -10.29 -10.59
CA PHE A 111 -6.80 -11.33 -9.96
C PHE A 111 -7.26 -12.71 -10.41
N VAL A 112 -6.31 -13.59 -10.70
CA VAL A 112 -6.50 -15.03 -10.83
C VAL A 112 -5.52 -15.72 -9.88
N VAL A 113 -6.01 -16.73 -9.16
CA VAL A 113 -5.23 -17.61 -8.28
C VAL A 113 -5.04 -18.93 -9.02
N ASP A 114 -3.83 -19.43 -9.15
CA ASP A 114 -3.61 -20.88 -9.17
C ASP A 114 -2.20 -21.29 -8.74
N THR A 115 -2.13 -22.50 -8.23
CA THR A 115 -1.01 -23.16 -7.61
C THR A 115 -0.34 -24.08 -8.62
N GLU A 116 0.96 -23.93 -8.78
CA GLU A 116 2.02 -24.91 -9.11
C GLU A 116 3.30 -24.12 -9.39
N GLU A 117 4.46 -24.63 -8.98
CA GLU A 117 5.79 -24.01 -9.21
C GLU A 117 6.13 -24.04 -10.70
N ASP A 118 5.48 -23.19 -11.47
CA ASP A 118 5.81 -22.90 -12.85
C ASP A 118 6.58 -21.58 -12.87
N LEU A 119 7.76 -21.57 -13.51
CA LEU A 119 8.57 -20.37 -13.74
C LEU A 119 7.91 -19.37 -14.70
N SER A 120 6.63 -19.55 -15.01
CA SER A 120 5.84 -18.64 -15.83
C SER A 120 5.55 -17.33 -15.08
N ILE A 121 5.52 -16.23 -15.82
CA ILE A 121 5.06 -14.94 -15.30
C ILE A 121 3.54 -15.02 -15.18
N VAL A 122 3.05 -15.44 -14.01
CA VAL A 122 1.62 -15.57 -13.70
C VAL A 122 0.89 -14.24 -13.68
N ARG A 123 1.62 -13.10 -13.57
CA ARG A 123 1.01 -11.78 -13.48
C ARG A 123 1.91 -10.68 -14.03
N SER A 124 1.38 -9.88 -14.91
CA SER A 124 2.01 -8.64 -15.38
C SER A 124 1.18 -7.44 -14.94
N LYS A 125 1.84 -6.38 -14.46
CA LYS A 125 1.21 -5.10 -14.13
C LYS A 125 1.99 -3.99 -14.82
N LYS A 126 1.26 -3.00 -15.33
CA LYS A 126 1.86 -1.77 -15.86
C LYS A 126 1.64 -0.65 -14.84
N PHE A 127 2.69 0.06 -14.49
CA PHE A 127 2.63 1.19 -13.57
C PHE A 127 3.22 2.42 -14.26
N TYR A 128 2.65 3.55 -13.97
CA TYR A 128 3.30 4.83 -14.24
C TYR A 128 4.18 5.18 -13.05
N PHE A 129 5.49 5.19 -13.27
CA PHE A 129 6.45 5.55 -12.24
C PHE A 129 6.56 7.08 -12.19
N LYS A 130 6.05 7.70 -11.11
CA LYS A 130 6.28 9.11 -10.84
C LYS A 130 7.76 9.31 -10.49
N PRO A 131 8.39 10.40 -10.98
CA PRO A 131 9.68 10.82 -10.46
C PRO A 131 9.59 11.09 -8.95
N MET A 132 10.58 10.63 -8.20
CA MET A 132 10.69 10.84 -6.76
C MET A 132 12.16 10.71 -6.34
N THR A 133 12.52 11.27 -5.18
CA THR A 133 13.84 11.13 -4.62
C THR A 133 14.10 9.72 -4.09
N ARG A 134 15.36 9.35 -3.95
CA ARG A 134 15.79 8.05 -3.38
C ARG A 134 15.22 7.83 -1.97
N GLU A 135 15.20 8.88 -1.15
CA GLU A 135 14.63 8.82 0.20
C GLU A 135 13.12 8.58 0.20
N GLU A 136 12.41 9.20 -0.74
CA GLU A 136 10.97 8.97 -0.91
C GLU A 136 10.67 7.56 -1.37
N ALA A 137 11.47 7.01 -2.29
CA ALA A 137 11.33 5.64 -2.75
C ALA A 137 11.53 4.62 -1.60
N VAL A 138 12.54 4.83 -0.75
CA VAL A 138 12.76 4.03 0.47
C VAL A 138 11.57 4.16 1.43
N MET A 139 11.05 5.36 1.61
CA MET A 139 9.87 5.58 2.43
C MET A 139 8.65 4.82 1.89
N GLN A 140 8.36 4.93 0.59
CA GLN A 140 7.26 4.22 -0.06
C GLN A 140 7.39 2.71 0.09
N MET A 141 8.58 2.17 -0.16
CA MET A 141 8.89 0.76 0.06
C MET A 141 8.52 0.30 1.48
N ASN A 142 8.90 1.08 2.49
CA ASN A 142 8.62 0.76 3.88
C ASN A 142 7.14 0.88 4.24
N LEU A 143 6.45 1.91 3.73
CA LEU A 143 5.01 2.11 3.95
C LEU A 143 4.16 0.99 3.33
N LEU A 144 4.58 0.47 2.19
CA LEU A 144 3.95 -0.66 1.51
C LEU A 144 4.33 -2.02 2.11
N ASN A 145 5.31 -2.04 3.04
CA ASN A 145 5.90 -3.25 3.58
C ASN A 145 6.47 -4.17 2.48
N HIS A 146 7.11 -3.57 1.49
CA HIS A 146 7.79 -4.27 0.41
C HIS A 146 9.28 -4.43 0.72
N ASN A 147 9.92 -5.39 0.07
CA ASN A 147 11.37 -5.60 0.14
C ASN A 147 12.13 -4.87 -0.98
N PHE A 148 11.44 -4.42 -2.00
CA PHE A 148 11.98 -3.60 -3.08
C PHE A 148 10.91 -2.62 -3.59
N PHE A 149 11.35 -1.56 -4.26
CA PHE A 149 10.46 -0.57 -4.87
C PHE A 149 11.14 0.02 -6.11
N ALA A 150 10.43 -0.02 -7.25
CA ALA A 150 10.87 0.55 -8.51
C ALA A 150 10.31 1.97 -8.66
N PHE A 151 11.12 2.91 -9.17
CA PHE A 151 10.76 4.31 -9.31
C PHE A 151 11.55 4.98 -10.44
N ARG A 152 11.23 6.24 -10.73
CA ARG A 152 12.06 7.12 -11.53
C ARG A 152 12.86 8.02 -10.59
N ASP A 153 14.20 7.96 -10.70
CA ASP A 153 15.09 8.70 -9.81
C ASP A 153 15.18 10.18 -10.25
N GLU A 154 14.55 11.06 -9.47
CA GLU A 154 14.57 12.51 -9.74
C GLU A 154 15.98 13.09 -9.58
N ASP A 155 16.77 12.53 -8.66
CA ASP A 155 18.15 12.97 -8.42
C ASP A 155 19.11 12.55 -9.55
N ASN A 156 18.69 11.60 -10.41
CA ASN A 156 19.45 11.09 -11.56
C ASN A 156 18.67 11.24 -12.88
N GLY A 157 18.18 12.45 -13.17
CA GLY A 157 17.56 12.79 -14.45
C GLY A 157 16.27 12.01 -14.81
N GLY A 158 15.63 11.33 -13.84
CA GLY A 158 14.42 10.54 -14.07
C GLY A 158 14.68 9.15 -14.65
N THR A 159 15.90 8.62 -14.52
CA THR A 159 16.25 7.26 -14.93
C THR A 159 15.50 6.23 -14.10
N PHE A 160 15.34 5.02 -14.63
CA PHE A 160 14.70 3.92 -13.90
C PHE A 160 15.63 3.41 -12.80
N ALA A 161 15.10 3.26 -11.58
CA ALA A 161 15.85 2.77 -10.45
C ALA A 161 15.02 1.85 -9.55
N VAL A 162 15.70 1.03 -8.75
CA VAL A 162 15.09 0.13 -7.78
C VAL A 162 15.81 0.27 -6.44
N VAL A 163 15.09 0.62 -5.39
CA VAL A 163 15.57 0.48 -4.01
C VAL A 163 15.15 -0.86 -3.42
N TYR A 164 16.00 -1.47 -2.59
CA TYR A 164 15.72 -2.74 -1.95
C TYR A 164 16.27 -2.80 -0.53
N LYS A 165 15.65 -3.63 0.31
CA LYS A 165 16.14 -3.93 1.67
C LYS A 165 17.29 -4.92 1.60
N ARG A 166 18.40 -4.61 2.25
CA ARG A 166 19.52 -5.52 2.39
C ARG A 166 19.31 -6.47 3.57
N ASN A 167 19.80 -7.69 3.47
CA ASN A 167 19.69 -8.69 4.54
C ASN A 167 20.58 -8.35 5.75
N ASP A 168 21.67 -7.61 5.52
CA ASP A 168 22.63 -7.15 6.52
C ASP A 168 22.28 -5.78 7.13
N GLY A 169 21.11 -5.26 6.80
CA GLY A 169 20.61 -3.96 7.23
C GLY A 169 20.85 -2.84 6.20
N GLY A 170 20.06 -1.77 6.34
CA GLY A 170 20.07 -0.66 5.38
C GLY A 170 19.36 -0.96 4.06
N TYR A 171 19.65 -0.12 3.07
CA TYR A 171 19.01 -0.16 1.74
C TYR A 171 20.08 -0.18 0.64
N GLY A 172 19.78 -0.85 -0.47
CA GLY A 172 20.56 -0.80 -1.69
C GLY A 172 19.79 -0.06 -2.79
N LEU A 173 20.52 0.48 -3.75
CA LEU A 173 20.02 1.10 -4.96
C LEU A 173 20.57 0.33 -6.16
N ILE A 174 19.72 0.05 -7.11
CA ILE A 174 20.08 -0.41 -8.47
C ILE A 174 19.53 0.67 -9.39
N ASP A 175 20.39 1.30 -10.14
CA ASP A 175 20.04 2.32 -11.13
C ASP A 175 20.60 1.95 -12.50
N ASP A 176 20.01 2.53 -13.54
CA ASP A 176 20.49 2.39 -14.90
C ASP A 176 21.54 3.48 -15.12
N THR A 177 22.77 3.07 -15.37
CA THR A 177 23.84 3.98 -15.81
C THR A 177 23.93 3.90 -17.32
N GLU A 178 23.56 5.00 -18.00
CA GLU A 178 23.96 5.18 -19.40
C GLU A 178 25.48 5.27 -19.56
#